data_96d304c24768d6924821f2370345d5b5
#
_entry.id   96d304c24768d6924821f2370345d5b5
#
_cell.length_a   1.000
_cell.length_b   1.000
_cell.length_c   1.000
_cell.angle_alpha   90.00
_cell.angle_beta   90.00
_cell.angle_gamma   90.00
#
_symmetry.space_group_name_H-M   'P 1'
#
loop_
_entity.id
_entity.type
_entity.pdbx_description
1 polymer ?
#
loop_
_entity_poly.entity_id
_entity_poly.type
_entity_poly.pdbx_seq_one_letter_code
_entity_poly.pdbx_strand_id
1 'polypeptide(L)'
;MEVLLHKVCGRPASRTMTLRAAGPEDAAAFYALQNEVRAAMPHPEQFVPDTLENIARYLKEDLCIGGWDGGRLGAYFILRYCGQDAHNYAAFMGIPREGWDGWANADSAIVHPDYRGNGLQRKLLEAALARLRPGIVGIGATVSPENQYSLNNALASGFAIVCRREMYGGYDRYLLAKKV
;
A
#
# COMPACT_ATOMS: atom_id res chain seq x y z
N MET A 1 12.61 -9.21 -6.33
CA MET A 1 12.77 -10.01 -5.09
C MET A 1 11.83 -11.20 -5.17
N GLU A 2 12.33 -12.39 -4.93
CA GLU A 2 11.54 -13.62 -4.92
C GLU A 2 10.98 -13.89 -3.51
N VAL A 3 9.72 -14.30 -3.46
CA VAL A 3 9.01 -14.61 -2.22
C VAL A 3 8.40 -16.02 -2.33
N LEU A 4 8.81 -16.91 -1.46
CA LEU A 4 8.17 -18.22 -1.38
C LEU A 4 6.77 -18.08 -0.77
N LEU A 5 5.78 -18.58 -1.50
CA LEU A 5 4.40 -18.71 -1.04
C LEU A 5 4.23 -20.08 -0.38
N HIS A 6 3.84 -20.08 0.88
CA HIS A 6 3.56 -21.30 1.65
C HIS A 6 2.09 -21.72 1.56
N LYS A 7 1.24 -20.82 1.07
CA LYS A 7 -0.21 -21.00 0.99
C LYS A 7 -0.80 -20.26 -0.22
N VAL A 8 -1.63 -20.95 -1.00
CA VAL A 8 -2.42 -20.35 -2.09
C VAL A 8 -3.84 -20.91 -2.04
N CYS A 9 -4.85 -20.06 -2.20
CA CYS A 9 -6.28 -20.43 -2.09
C CYS A 9 -6.60 -21.21 -0.80
N GLY A 10 -5.95 -20.84 0.32
CA GLY A 10 -6.13 -21.52 1.59
C GLY A 10 -5.42 -22.87 1.75
N ARG A 11 -4.75 -23.39 0.72
CA ARG A 11 -4.08 -24.70 0.72
C ARG A 11 -2.55 -24.52 0.77
N PRO A 12 -1.82 -25.46 1.39
CA PRO A 12 -0.36 -25.48 1.34
C PRO A 12 0.13 -25.40 -0.12
N ALA A 13 1.18 -24.61 -0.33
CA ALA A 13 1.78 -24.42 -1.66
C ALA A 13 3.28 -24.23 -1.51
N SER A 14 4.02 -24.52 -2.58
CA SER A 14 5.43 -24.20 -2.74
C SER A 14 5.60 -23.54 -4.11
N ARG A 15 5.27 -22.24 -4.18
CA ARG A 15 5.33 -21.44 -5.41
C ARG A 15 6.10 -20.16 -5.12
N THR A 16 6.67 -19.57 -6.13
CA THR A 16 7.41 -18.33 -6.03
C THR A 16 6.63 -17.17 -6.61
N MET A 17 6.49 -16.10 -5.85
CA MET A 17 5.98 -14.81 -6.30
C MET A 17 7.14 -13.85 -6.52
N THR A 18 7.20 -13.21 -7.68
CA THR A 18 8.20 -12.20 -7.98
C THR A 18 7.68 -10.81 -7.61
N LEU A 19 8.36 -10.13 -6.68
CA LEU A 19 8.12 -8.72 -6.39
C LEU A 19 9.04 -7.85 -7.25
N ARG A 20 8.46 -6.99 -8.09
CA ARG A 20 9.19 -6.06 -8.94
C ARG A 20 8.56 -4.67 -8.94
N ALA A 21 9.32 -3.66 -9.32
CA ALA A 21 8.74 -2.37 -9.66
C ALA A 21 7.75 -2.56 -10.82
N ALA A 22 6.64 -1.85 -10.74
CA ALA A 22 5.59 -1.84 -11.74
C ALA A 22 5.63 -0.51 -12.51
N GLY A 23 5.20 -0.55 -13.75
CA GLY A 23 5.13 0.59 -14.66
C GLY A 23 3.73 0.82 -15.24
N PRO A 24 3.57 1.85 -16.09
CA PRO A 24 2.27 2.20 -16.69
C PRO A 24 1.59 1.05 -17.43
N GLU A 25 2.36 0.12 -17.98
CA GLU A 25 1.87 -1.09 -18.65
C GLU A 25 1.10 -2.04 -17.74
N ASP A 26 1.33 -1.95 -16.42
CA ASP A 26 0.70 -2.78 -15.39
C ASP A 26 -0.64 -2.20 -14.90
N ALA A 27 -1.06 -1.01 -15.38
CA ALA A 27 -2.21 -0.26 -14.84
C ALA A 27 -3.51 -1.08 -14.85
N ALA A 28 -3.80 -1.76 -15.93
CA ALA A 28 -5.00 -2.59 -16.05
C ALA A 28 -5.02 -3.74 -15.03
N ALA A 29 -3.85 -4.37 -14.77
CA ALA A 29 -3.74 -5.44 -13.80
C ALA A 29 -3.92 -4.94 -12.35
N PHE A 30 -3.36 -3.76 -12.01
CA PHE A 30 -3.55 -3.12 -10.71
C PHE A 30 -5.03 -2.77 -10.47
N TYR A 31 -5.67 -2.16 -11.48
CA TYR A 31 -7.09 -1.80 -11.40
C TYR A 31 -8.00 -3.03 -11.28
N ALA A 32 -7.73 -4.10 -12.03
CA ALA A 32 -8.47 -5.34 -11.94
C ALA A 32 -8.34 -5.97 -10.54
N LEU A 33 -7.10 -6.09 -10.02
CA LEU A 33 -6.86 -6.64 -8.69
C LEU A 33 -7.55 -5.84 -7.59
N GLN A 34 -7.52 -4.50 -7.66
CA GLN A 34 -8.24 -3.64 -6.71
C GLN A 34 -9.74 -3.99 -6.66
N ASN A 35 -10.37 -4.10 -7.84
CA ASN A 35 -11.80 -4.38 -7.94
C ASN A 35 -12.16 -5.80 -7.48
N GLU A 36 -11.33 -6.80 -7.82
CA GLU A 36 -11.49 -8.18 -7.32
C GLU A 36 -11.43 -8.22 -5.78
N VAL A 37 -10.43 -7.56 -5.20
CA VAL A 37 -10.28 -7.52 -3.73
C VAL A 37 -11.43 -6.76 -3.07
N ARG A 38 -11.84 -5.63 -3.63
CA ARG A 38 -12.96 -4.85 -3.13
C ARG A 38 -14.27 -5.65 -3.14
N ALA A 39 -14.53 -6.36 -4.24
CA ALA A 39 -15.73 -7.21 -4.36
C ALA A 39 -15.76 -8.37 -3.35
N ALA A 40 -14.58 -8.82 -2.90
CA ALA A 40 -14.45 -9.88 -1.90
C ALA A 40 -14.39 -9.37 -0.44
N MET A 41 -14.53 -8.06 -0.21
CA MET A 41 -14.54 -7.48 1.14
C MET A 41 -15.91 -7.61 1.80
N PRO A 42 -15.98 -7.88 3.11
CA PRO A 42 -17.25 -7.84 3.85
C PRO A 42 -17.88 -6.44 3.86
N HIS A 43 -17.08 -5.39 3.83
CA HIS A 43 -17.45 -3.99 3.89
C HIS A 43 -16.77 -3.19 2.77
N PRO A 44 -17.18 -3.38 1.50
CA PRO A 44 -16.53 -2.73 0.35
C PRO A 44 -16.71 -1.20 0.33
N GLU A 45 -17.70 -0.67 1.05
CA GLU A 45 -17.95 0.76 1.21
C GLU A 45 -16.87 1.48 2.02
N GLN A 46 -16.12 0.75 2.84
CA GLN A 46 -15.01 1.32 3.62
C GLN A 46 -13.71 1.46 2.83
N PHE A 47 -13.65 0.87 1.65
CA PHE A 47 -12.53 0.97 0.74
C PHE A 47 -12.76 2.10 -0.26
N VAL A 48 -11.85 3.06 -0.33
CA VAL A 48 -11.86 4.14 -1.32
C VAL A 48 -11.05 3.68 -2.53
N PRO A 49 -11.71 3.30 -3.65
CA PRO A 49 -10.99 2.80 -4.80
C PRO A 49 -10.40 3.94 -5.63
N ASP A 50 -9.24 3.70 -6.23
CA ASP A 50 -8.67 4.56 -7.25
C ASP A 50 -9.32 4.31 -8.62
N THR A 51 -9.37 5.34 -9.45
CA THR A 51 -9.71 5.20 -10.86
C THR A 51 -8.55 4.59 -11.64
N LEU A 52 -8.83 4.00 -12.81
CA LEU A 52 -7.78 3.51 -13.70
C LEU A 52 -6.78 4.62 -14.09
N GLU A 53 -7.28 5.85 -14.29
CA GLU A 53 -6.46 7.02 -14.61
C GLU A 53 -5.50 7.37 -13.46
N ASN A 54 -5.99 7.37 -12.20
CA ASN A 54 -5.16 7.60 -11.03
C ASN A 54 -4.08 6.53 -10.89
N ILE A 55 -4.45 5.25 -11.04
CA ILE A 55 -3.49 4.14 -10.98
C ILE A 55 -2.42 4.28 -12.06
N ALA A 56 -2.81 4.60 -13.30
CA ALA A 56 -1.85 4.81 -14.40
C ALA A 56 -0.89 5.99 -14.10
N ARG A 57 -1.39 7.07 -13.51
CA ARG A 57 -0.57 8.21 -13.07
C ARG A 57 0.41 7.80 -11.96
N TYR A 58 -0.03 7.05 -10.94
CA TYR A 58 0.83 6.58 -9.85
C TYR A 58 1.94 5.66 -10.36
N LEU A 59 1.61 4.77 -11.30
CA LEU A 59 2.60 3.87 -11.92
C LEU A 59 3.66 4.61 -12.73
N LYS A 60 3.36 5.82 -13.21
CA LYS A 60 4.28 6.68 -13.94
C LYS A 60 5.13 7.57 -13.02
N GLU A 61 4.53 8.10 -11.95
CA GLU A 61 5.09 9.19 -11.15
C GLU A 61 5.62 8.74 -9.78
N ASP A 62 5.10 7.63 -9.26
CA ASP A 62 5.32 7.18 -7.90
C ASP A 62 6.04 5.82 -7.86
N LEU A 63 6.28 5.30 -6.67
CA LEU A 63 6.87 3.98 -6.49
C LEU A 63 5.79 2.92 -6.30
N CYS A 64 5.61 2.08 -7.30
CA CYS A 64 4.68 0.96 -7.26
C CYS A 64 5.43 -0.37 -7.31
N ILE A 65 5.07 -1.29 -6.42
CA ILE A 65 5.62 -2.65 -6.39
C ILE A 65 4.47 -3.63 -6.66
N GLY A 66 4.62 -4.47 -7.68
CA GLY A 66 3.71 -5.57 -7.96
C GLY A 66 4.30 -6.91 -7.54
N GLY A 67 3.44 -7.82 -7.08
CA GLY A 67 3.76 -9.22 -6.77
C GLY A 67 3.08 -10.16 -7.75
N TRP A 68 3.88 -10.88 -8.54
CA TRP A 68 3.44 -11.68 -9.67
C TRP A 68 3.68 -13.17 -9.43
N ASP A 69 2.62 -13.97 -9.52
CA ASP A 69 2.67 -15.44 -9.56
C ASP A 69 2.50 -15.87 -11.01
N GLY A 70 3.63 -16.14 -11.70
CA GLY A 70 3.64 -16.26 -13.14
C GLY A 70 3.18 -14.97 -13.82
N GLY A 71 2.14 -15.05 -14.63
CA GLY A 71 1.55 -13.87 -15.31
C GLY A 71 0.45 -13.14 -14.53
N ARG A 72 0.05 -13.65 -13.34
CA ARG A 72 -1.04 -13.06 -12.54
C ARG A 72 -0.50 -12.12 -11.47
N LEU A 73 -1.00 -10.90 -11.43
CA LEU A 73 -0.77 -9.99 -10.30
C LEU A 73 -1.61 -10.46 -9.10
N GLY A 74 -0.95 -10.79 -8.00
CA GLY A 74 -1.60 -11.27 -6.78
C GLY A 74 -1.54 -10.29 -5.61
N ALA A 75 -0.66 -9.30 -5.69
CA ALA A 75 -0.52 -8.27 -4.67
C ALA A 75 0.15 -7.03 -5.25
N TYR A 76 -0.10 -5.85 -4.64
CA TYR A 76 0.64 -4.64 -4.98
C TYR A 76 0.75 -3.67 -3.79
N PHE A 77 1.68 -2.74 -3.92
CA PHE A 77 1.88 -1.63 -3.00
C PHE A 77 2.14 -0.35 -3.80
N ILE A 78 1.46 0.73 -3.43
CA ILE A 78 1.64 2.07 -4.00
C ILE A 78 2.17 2.98 -2.90
N LEU A 79 3.33 3.59 -3.15
CA LEU A 79 3.93 4.60 -2.30
C LEU A 79 4.04 5.89 -3.10
N ARG A 80 3.27 6.89 -2.69
CA ARG A 80 3.16 8.17 -3.39
C ARG A 80 4.11 9.21 -2.82
N TYR A 81 4.74 9.96 -3.71
CA TYR A 81 5.61 11.11 -3.39
C TYR A 81 4.80 12.41 -3.58
N CYS A 82 3.96 12.72 -2.60
CA CYS A 82 3.01 13.83 -2.71
C CYS A 82 3.67 15.23 -2.62
N GLY A 83 4.94 15.33 -2.19
CA GLY A 83 5.62 16.62 -2.10
C GLY A 83 4.81 17.65 -1.32
N GLN A 84 4.59 18.83 -1.91
CA GLN A 84 3.84 19.94 -1.30
C GLN A 84 2.31 19.85 -1.45
N ASP A 85 1.78 18.73 -1.99
CA ASP A 85 0.34 18.51 -2.13
C ASP A 85 -0.34 18.44 -0.75
N ALA A 86 -1.53 19.05 -0.63
CA ALA A 86 -2.34 19.02 0.59
C ALA A 86 -2.79 17.60 1.01
N HIS A 87 -2.74 16.62 0.10
CA HIS A 87 -2.99 15.21 0.40
C HIS A 87 -1.77 14.47 0.96
N ASN A 88 -0.61 15.15 1.11
CA ASN A 88 0.52 14.57 1.82
C ASN A 88 0.15 14.33 3.29
N TYR A 89 0.30 13.10 3.76
CA TYR A 89 -0.05 12.77 5.15
C TYR A 89 0.80 13.53 6.17
N ALA A 90 1.97 14.04 5.79
CA ALA A 90 2.78 14.94 6.61
C ALA A 90 2.00 16.17 7.11
N ALA A 91 1.10 16.72 6.26
CA ALA A 91 0.23 17.84 6.63
C ALA A 91 -0.67 17.53 7.82
N PHE A 92 -1.11 16.29 7.95
CA PHE A 92 -2.01 15.84 9.01
C PHE A 92 -1.27 15.34 10.26
N MET A 93 0.06 15.16 10.17
CA MET A 93 0.93 14.73 11.27
C MET A 93 1.57 15.90 12.03
N GLY A 94 1.24 17.13 11.66
CA GLY A 94 1.85 18.32 12.28
C GLY A 94 3.31 18.56 11.83
N ILE A 95 3.72 17.95 10.72
CA ILE A 95 5.04 18.22 10.14
C ILE A 95 5.00 19.61 9.49
N PRO A 96 5.98 20.52 9.76
CA PRO A 96 6.07 21.80 9.08
C PRO A 96 6.14 21.60 7.55
N ARG A 97 5.57 22.55 6.81
CA ARG A 97 5.42 22.45 5.35
C ARG A 97 6.76 22.25 4.62
N GLU A 98 7.81 22.84 5.12
CA GLU A 98 9.18 22.71 4.61
C GLU A 98 9.71 21.26 4.68
N GLY A 99 9.13 20.44 5.56
CA GLY A 99 9.48 19.02 5.72
C GLY A 99 8.66 18.05 4.90
N TRP A 100 7.59 18.49 4.21
CA TRP A 100 6.67 17.57 3.53
C TRP A 100 7.33 16.77 2.40
N ASP A 101 8.28 17.37 1.68
CA ASP A 101 9.01 16.69 0.59
C ASP A 101 9.80 15.46 1.08
N GLY A 102 10.13 15.41 2.36
CA GLY A 102 10.78 14.28 3.01
C GLY A 102 9.82 13.14 3.39
N TRP A 103 8.51 13.27 3.10
CA TRP A 103 7.51 12.27 3.48
C TRP A 103 6.81 11.69 2.25
N ALA A 104 6.62 10.37 2.29
CA ALA A 104 5.84 9.64 1.29
C ALA A 104 4.58 9.05 1.93
N ASN A 105 3.54 8.84 1.12
CA ASN A 105 2.31 8.19 1.54
C ASN A 105 2.33 6.71 1.13
N ALA A 106 2.22 5.78 2.09
CA ALA A 106 1.81 4.41 1.83
C ALA A 106 0.31 4.43 1.52
N ASP A 107 0.00 4.59 0.25
CA ASP A 107 -1.35 4.89 -0.23
C ASP A 107 -2.21 3.63 -0.29
N SER A 108 -1.72 2.59 -0.96
CA SER A 108 -2.45 1.32 -1.12
C SER A 108 -1.56 0.11 -0.91
N ALA A 109 -2.05 -0.88 -0.16
CA ALA A 109 -1.44 -2.19 0.03
C ALA A 109 -2.51 -3.27 -0.18
N ILE A 110 -2.56 -3.86 -1.36
CA ILE A 110 -3.58 -4.81 -1.79
C ILE A 110 -2.97 -6.21 -1.88
N VAL A 111 -3.66 -7.20 -1.33
CA VAL A 111 -3.32 -8.63 -1.45
C VAL A 111 -4.57 -9.41 -1.76
N HIS A 112 -4.59 -10.09 -2.91
CA HIS A 112 -5.70 -10.96 -3.32
C HIS A 112 -5.95 -12.04 -2.26
N PRO A 113 -7.20 -12.39 -1.95
CA PRO A 113 -7.54 -13.42 -0.95
C PRO A 113 -6.77 -14.73 -1.11
N ASP A 114 -6.53 -15.18 -2.34
CA ASP A 114 -5.79 -16.41 -2.63
C ASP A 114 -4.37 -16.44 -2.06
N TYR A 115 -3.73 -15.27 -1.91
CA TYR A 115 -2.35 -15.14 -1.48
C TYR A 115 -2.18 -14.63 -0.04
N ARG A 116 -3.29 -14.45 0.70
CA ARG A 116 -3.24 -14.04 2.11
C ARG A 116 -2.54 -15.09 2.97
N GLY A 117 -1.96 -14.64 4.08
CA GLY A 117 -1.22 -15.51 5.01
C GLY A 117 0.25 -15.73 4.66
N ASN A 118 0.77 -15.10 3.59
CA ASN A 118 2.18 -15.17 3.18
C ASN A 118 3.01 -13.95 3.60
N GLY A 119 2.46 -13.04 4.40
CA GLY A 119 3.14 -11.81 4.84
C GLY A 119 3.43 -10.80 3.73
N LEU A 120 2.68 -10.86 2.62
CA LEU A 120 2.96 -10.08 1.40
C LEU A 120 2.94 -8.57 1.62
N GLN A 121 2.04 -8.03 2.46
CA GLN A 121 2.02 -6.59 2.75
C GLN A 121 3.37 -6.11 3.29
N ARG A 122 3.95 -6.83 4.25
CA ARG A 122 5.26 -6.49 4.82
C ARG A 122 6.37 -6.63 3.79
N LYS A 123 6.37 -7.69 3.00
CA LYS A 123 7.38 -7.94 1.96
C LYS A 123 7.32 -6.91 0.83
N LEU A 124 6.13 -6.46 0.46
CA LEU A 124 5.93 -5.37 -0.50
C LEU A 124 6.46 -4.04 0.05
N LEU A 125 6.18 -3.73 1.32
CA LEU A 125 6.74 -2.56 1.99
C LEU A 125 8.27 -2.63 2.04
N GLU A 126 8.86 -3.76 2.43
CA GLU A 126 10.32 -3.98 2.43
C GLU A 126 10.92 -3.74 1.02
N ALA A 127 10.25 -4.26 -0.02
CA ALA A 127 10.68 -4.05 -1.40
C ALA A 127 10.59 -2.58 -1.85
N ALA A 128 9.61 -1.82 -1.34
CA ALA A 128 9.48 -0.40 -1.58
C ALA A 128 10.54 0.41 -0.80
N LEU A 129 10.77 0.09 0.47
CA LEU A 129 11.79 0.74 1.30
C LEU A 129 13.18 0.65 0.68
N ALA A 130 13.51 -0.50 0.08
CA ALA A 130 14.79 -0.69 -0.62
C ALA A 130 14.95 0.16 -1.91
N ARG A 131 13.91 0.87 -2.33
CA ARG A 131 13.85 1.67 -3.57
C ARG A 131 13.37 3.10 -3.36
N LEU A 132 13.33 3.57 -2.12
CA LEU A 132 12.93 4.94 -1.81
C LEU A 132 13.79 5.95 -2.55
N ARG A 133 13.17 7.05 -2.97
CA ARG A 133 13.91 8.21 -3.47
C ARG A 133 14.82 8.77 -2.37
N PRO A 134 16.02 9.25 -2.70
CA PRO A 134 16.85 9.99 -1.76
C PRO A 134 16.09 11.17 -1.13
N GLY A 135 16.33 11.42 0.16
CA GLY A 135 15.70 12.53 0.88
C GLY A 135 14.37 12.18 1.56
N ILE A 136 13.80 11.00 1.33
CA ILE A 136 12.64 10.54 2.10
C ILE A 136 13.12 10.11 3.49
N VAL A 137 12.54 10.73 4.51
CA VAL A 137 12.85 10.50 5.94
C VAL A 137 11.72 9.84 6.70
N GLY A 138 10.53 9.75 6.08
CA GLY A 138 9.37 9.13 6.72
C GLY A 138 8.28 8.73 5.75
N ILE A 139 7.43 7.81 6.20
CA ILE A 139 6.26 7.31 5.48
C ILE A 139 5.05 7.47 6.37
N GLY A 140 4.00 8.11 5.84
CA GLY A 140 2.68 8.14 6.43
C GLY A 140 1.80 7.03 5.86
N ALA A 141 0.87 6.53 6.65
CA ALA A 141 -0.14 5.56 6.23
C ALA A 141 -1.48 5.84 6.90
N THR A 142 -2.58 5.41 6.31
CA THR A 142 -3.89 5.45 6.93
C THR A 142 -4.52 4.07 6.98
N VAL A 143 -5.19 3.76 8.09
CA VAL A 143 -5.87 2.47 8.28
C VAL A 143 -7.21 2.70 8.95
N SER A 144 -8.26 2.03 8.46
CA SER A 144 -9.56 2.00 9.15
C SER A 144 -9.40 1.35 10.53
N PRO A 145 -9.97 1.92 11.62
CA PRO A 145 -9.99 1.30 12.94
C PRO A 145 -10.59 -0.10 12.95
N GLU A 146 -11.49 -0.39 12.02
CA GLU A 146 -12.15 -1.70 11.88
C GLU A 146 -11.25 -2.73 11.18
N ASN A 147 -10.24 -2.28 10.42
CA ASN A 147 -9.30 -3.15 9.73
C ASN A 147 -8.12 -3.53 10.64
N GLN A 148 -8.40 -4.29 11.69
CA GLN A 148 -7.40 -4.73 12.67
C GLN A 148 -6.25 -5.51 12.01
N TYR A 149 -6.53 -6.24 10.93
CA TYR A 149 -5.49 -6.98 10.21
C TYR A 149 -4.45 -6.03 9.58
N SER A 150 -4.92 -4.99 8.88
CA SER A 150 -4.03 -3.99 8.28
C SER A 150 -3.29 -3.19 9.36
N LEU A 151 -3.99 -2.82 10.43
CA LEU A 151 -3.40 -2.10 11.56
C LEU A 151 -2.25 -2.91 12.20
N ASN A 152 -2.50 -4.17 12.53
CA ASN A 152 -1.50 -5.04 13.13
C ASN A 152 -0.28 -5.24 12.21
N ASN A 153 -0.49 -5.37 10.89
CA ASN A 153 0.60 -5.46 9.93
C ASN A 153 1.43 -4.17 9.87
N ALA A 154 0.79 -3.00 9.89
CA ALA A 154 1.49 -1.72 9.90
C ALA A 154 2.32 -1.55 11.18
N LEU A 155 1.74 -1.82 12.36
CA LEU A 155 2.44 -1.76 13.65
C LEU A 155 3.63 -2.73 13.68
N ALA A 156 3.44 -3.98 13.24
CA ALA A 156 4.51 -4.98 13.16
C ALA A 156 5.60 -4.61 12.14
N SER A 157 5.29 -3.71 11.20
CA SER A 157 6.24 -3.16 10.22
C SER A 157 6.95 -1.89 10.72
N GLY A 158 6.73 -1.49 11.99
CA GLY A 158 7.39 -0.36 12.64
C GLY A 158 6.71 0.99 12.44
N PHE A 159 5.44 1.01 11.98
CA PHE A 159 4.63 2.21 12.06
C PHE A 159 4.15 2.45 13.49
N ALA A 160 3.98 3.72 13.85
CA ALA A 160 3.33 4.15 15.08
C ALA A 160 2.06 4.95 14.77
N ILE A 161 1.02 4.80 15.58
CA ILE A 161 -0.19 5.62 15.46
C ILE A 161 0.16 7.05 15.91
N VAL A 162 -0.09 8.03 15.03
CA VAL A 162 0.07 9.46 15.31
C VAL A 162 -1.23 10.03 15.89
N CYS A 163 -2.34 9.77 15.21
CA CYS A 163 -3.67 10.21 15.67
C CYS A 163 -4.78 9.37 15.03
N ARG A 164 -6.00 9.60 15.49
CA ARG A 164 -7.23 9.12 14.85
C ARG A 164 -8.04 10.32 14.41
N ARG A 165 -8.51 10.32 13.18
CA ARG A 165 -9.25 11.44 12.61
C ARG A 165 -10.12 11.01 11.43
N GLU A 166 -11.07 11.85 11.07
CA GLU A 166 -11.83 11.73 9.86
C GLU A 166 -11.00 12.16 8.64
N MET A 167 -11.01 11.35 7.58
CA MET A 167 -10.33 11.57 6.30
C MET A 167 -11.21 11.14 5.12
N TYR A 168 -10.85 11.53 3.91
CA TYR A 168 -11.50 11.10 2.66
C TYR A 168 -13.01 11.40 2.62
N GLY A 169 -13.45 12.50 3.27
CA GLY A 169 -14.86 12.91 3.23
C GLY A 169 -15.77 12.13 4.17
N GLY A 170 -15.27 11.69 5.35
CA GLY A 170 -16.09 11.12 6.40
C GLY A 170 -15.63 9.75 6.91
N TYR A 171 -14.51 9.25 6.42
CA TYR A 171 -13.98 7.96 6.88
C TYR A 171 -13.08 8.13 8.11
N ASP A 172 -13.43 7.42 9.18
CA ASP A 172 -12.58 7.34 10.38
C ASP A 172 -11.30 6.55 10.09
N ARG A 173 -10.13 7.12 10.39
CA ARG A 173 -8.82 6.55 10.11
C ARG A 173 -7.84 6.76 11.25
N TYR A 174 -7.05 5.75 11.54
CA TYR A 174 -5.76 5.94 12.17
C TYR A 174 -4.79 6.51 11.14
N LEU A 175 -4.11 7.58 11.49
CA LEU A 175 -2.96 8.09 10.78
C LEU A 175 -1.71 7.55 11.46
N LEU A 176 -0.86 6.88 10.69
CA LEU A 176 0.34 6.22 11.17
C LEU A 176 1.57 6.82 10.50
N ALA A 177 2.70 6.77 11.20
CA ALA A 177 3.98 7.21 10.69
C ALA A 177 5.08 6.18 10.96
N LYS A 178 6.02 6.08 10.04
CA LYS A 178 7.27 5.33 10.16
C LYS A 178 8.41 6.20 9.67
N LYS A 179 9.45 6.38 10.50
CA LYS A 179 10.74 6.95 10.08
C LYS A 179 11.55 5.90 9.29
N VAL A 180 12.28 6.35 8.29
CA VAL A 180 13.08 5.50 7.40
C VAL A 180 14.51 6.04 7.30
#